data_defe77997c482e08d156c84a43bafbca
#
_entry.id   defe77997c482e08d156c84a43bafbca
#
_cell.length_a   1.000
_cell.length_b   1.000
_cell.length_c   1.000
_cell.angle_alpha   90.00
_cell.angle_beta   90.00
_cell.angle_gamma   90.00
#
_symmetry.space_group_name_H-M   'P 1'
#
loop_
_entity.id
_entity.type
_entity.pdbx_description
1 polymer ?
#
loop_
_entity_poly.entity_id
_entity_poly.type
_entity_poly.pdbx_seq_one_letter_code
_entity_poly.pdbx_strand_id
1 'polypeptide(L)'
;MEKMDFPESEELPEGVREIEAEDTFGYCTELYTDVEYAVHSGKKLHLQIMTPTVFGQDLKWPLIVYVQGSSWHKQNLFQSLPTLARMCERGYAIAIVEHRESDLAPFPAQVIDVKTAIRFLRLNGRSYHIDTDKISLWGDSSGAHSALIAGITGNTKYLPEEYPEVSTGVDCIVDWFGPTDLMAAVQHPAVIDHDSSTSPAGILIGGKSLHDHPEDVYPTNPVVHLQPDRETPPILIMHGGRDPLVPFNQSCILYLSLIHISEPTRP
;
A
#
# COMPACT_ATOMS: atom_id res chain seq x y z
N MET A 1 -15.28 -30.83 14.30
CA MET A 1 -15.80 -31.83 13.32
C MET A 1 -15.02 -33.12 13.52
N GLU A 2 -15.68 -34.23 13.86
CA GLU A 2 -15.03 -35.53 13.85
C GLU A 2 -14.50 -35.79 12.43
N LYS A 3 -13.25 -36.28 12.33
CA LYS A 3 -12.70 -36.75 11.05
C LYS A 3 -13.60 -37.90 10.58
N MET A 4 -14.42 -37.64 9.57
CA MET A 4 -15.09 -38.74 8.87
C MET A 4 -13.99 -39.50 8.11
N ASP A 5 -13.86 -40.77 8.46
CA ASP A 5 -12.98 -41.72 7.79
C ASP A 5 -13.70 -42.16 6.51
N PHE A 6 -13.27 -41.59 5.36
CA PHE A 6 -13.79 -42.00 4.06
C PHE A 6 -12.96 -43.18 3.56
N PRO A 7 -13.58 -44.29 3.15
CA PRO A 7 -12.83 -45.39 2.57
C PRO A 7 -12.12 -44.97 1.29
N GLU A 8 -10.89 -45.39 1.16
CA GLU A 8 -10.11 -45.24 -0.06
C GLU A 8 -10.74 -46.03 -1.20
N SER A 9 -10.74 -45.48 -2.43
CA SER A 9 -11.25 -46.21 -3.60
C SER A 9 -10.21 -47.22 -4.05
N GLU A 10 -10.57 -48.52 -4.00
CA GLU A 10 -9.69 -49.65 -4.37
C GLU A 10 -9.68 -49.90 -5.90
N GLU A 11 -10.57 -49.31 -6.68
CA GLU A 11 -10.69 -49.55 -8.12
C GLU A 11 -10.16 -48.34 -8.92
N LEU A 12 -8.97 -48.49 -9.49
CA LEU A 12 -8.42 -47.57 -10.49
C LEU A 12 -8.67 -48.12 -11.91
N PRO A 13 -9.44 -47.43 -12.77
CA PRO A 13 -9.60 -47.82 -14.16
C PRO A 13 -8.27 -47.86 -14.92
N GLU A 14 -8.15 -48.70 -15.93
CA GLU A 14 -6.96 -48.80 -16.78
C GLU A 14 -6.62 -47.44 -17.42
N GLY A 15 -5.38 -46.97 -17.28
CA GLY A 15 -4.90 -45.69 -17.80
C GLY A 15 -4.99 -44.50 -16.84
N VAL A 16 -5.54 -44.69 -15.64
CA VAL A 16 -5.48 -43.66 -14.58
C VAL A 16 -4.07 -43.61 -14.00
N ARG A 17 -3.55 -42.40 -13.81
CA ARG A 17 -2.30 -42.16 -13.05
C ARG A 17 -2.65 -41.72 -11.66
N GLU A 18 -2.13 -42.43 -10.68
CA GLU A 18 -2.09 -41.98 -9.30
C GLU A 18 -1.05 -40.85 -9.17
N ILE A 19 -1.47 -39.71 -8.65
CA ILE A 19 -0.57 -38.60 -8.35
C ILE A 19 -0.59 -38.46 -6.83
N GLU A 20 0.56 -38.70 -6.22
CA GLU A 20 0.72 -38.41 -4.79
C GLU A 20 0.46 -36.93 -4.56
N ALA A 21 -0.46 -36.60 -3.65
CA ALA A 21 -0.66 -35.23 -3.21
C ALA A 21 0.58 -34.81 -2.44
N GLU A 22 1.39 -33.91 -3.03
CA GLU A 22 2.44 -33.26 -2.28
C GLU A 22 1.80 -32.32 -1.26
N ASP A 23 2.23 -32.39 0.01
CA ASP A 23 1.85 -31.43 1.09
C ASP A 23 2.33 -29.99 0.81
N THR A 24 2.70 -29.70 -0.42
CA THR A 24 3.23 -28.44 -0.91
C THR A 24 2.17 -27.51 -1.50
N PHE A 25 0.88 -27.85 -1.45
CA PHE A 25 -0.16 -26.87 -1.73
C PHE A 25 -0.09 -25.80 -0.65
N GLY A 26 0.50 -24.67 -1.03
CA GLY A 26 0.45 -23.44 -0.25
C GLY A 26 -0.99 -23.11 0.17
N TYR A 27 -1.14 -22.14 1.02
CA TYR A 27 -2.45 -21.71 1.48
C TYR A 27 -3.38 -21.42 0.28
N CYS A 28 -4.62 -21.88 0.35
CA CYS A 28 -5.66 -21.37 -0.53
C CYS A 28 -5.88 -19.88 -0.25
N THR A 29 -6.34 -19.14 -1.23
CA THR A 29 -6.61 -17.69 -1.06
C THR A 29 -8.11 -17.47 -1.09
N GLU A 30 -8.64 -16.85 -0.07
CA GLU A 30 -10.01 -16.32 -0.03
C GLU A 30 -9.99 -14.84 -0.44
N LEU A 31 -10.96 -14.43 -1.25
CA LEU A 31 -11.06 -13.07 -1.78
C LEU A 31 -12.40 -12.44 -1.34
N TYR A 32 -12.30 -11.30 -0.67
CA TYR A 32 -13.44 -10.43 -0.33
C TYR A 32 -13.37 -9.18 -1.23
N THR A 33 -14.36 -9.04 -2.11
CA THR A 33 -14.40 -7.93 -3.07
C THR A 33 -15.27 -6.79 -2.56
N ASP A 34 -14.88 -5.57 -2.94
CA ASP A 34 -15.67 -4.36 -2.78
C ASP A 34 -16.14 -4.12 -1.34
N VAL A 35 -15.24 -4.40 -0.37
CA VAL A 35 -15.49 -4.13 1.05
C VAL A 35 -15.49 -2.61 1.27
N GLU A 36 -16.67 -2.01 1.45
CA GLU A 36 -16.79 -0.56 1.72
C GLU A 36 -16.18 -0.23 3.08
N TYR A 37 -15.20 0.69 3.10
CA TYR A 37 -14.53 1.11 4.32
C TYR A 37 -14.80 2.57 4.71
N ALA A 38 -15.18 3.41 3.75
CA ALA A 38 -15.53 4.82 4.00
C ALA A 38 -16.37 5.41 2.86
N VAL A 39 -16.94 6.60 3.12
CA VAL A 39 -17.55 7.46 2.12
C VAL A 39 -16.96 8.85 2.25
N HIS A 40 -16.07 9.24 1.33
CA HIS A 40 -15.42 10.54 1.34
C HIS A 40 -15.78 11.35 0.09
N SER A 41 -16.09 12.63 0.25
CA SER A 41 -16.49 13.51 -0.88
C SER A 41 -17.64 12.93 -1.73
N GLY A 42 -18.55 12.17 -1.10
CA GLY A 42 -19.67 11.49 -1.79
C GLY A 42 -19.29 10.23 -2.55
N LYS A 43 -18.00 9.85 -2.57
CA LYS A 43 -17.50 8.61 -3.18
C LYS A 43 -17.40 7.51 -2.11
N LYS A 44 -17.98 6.34 -2.42
CA LYS A 44 -17.73 5.11 -1.66
C LYS A 44 -16.34 4.59 -1.99
N LEU A 45 -15.57 4.26 -0.96
CA LEU A 45 -14.21 3.74 -1.06
C LEU A 45 -14.18 2.29 -0.59
N HIS A 46 -13.50 1.44 -1.36
CA HIS A 46 -13.52 0.00 -1.17
C HIS A 46 -12.13 -0.59 -0.97
N LEU A 47 -12.11 -1.77 -0.36
CA LEU A 47 -10.95 -2.65 -0.27
C LEU A 47 -11.21 -3.90 -1.09
N GLN A 48 -10.13 -4.44 -1.70
CA GLN A 48 -10.08 -5.82 -2.14
C GLN A 48 -9.21 -6.56 -1.14
N ILE A 49 -9.77 -7.52 -0.39
CA ILE A 49 -9.04 -8.23 0.67
C ILE A 49 -8.81 -9.68 0.23
N MET A 50 -7.57 -10.13 0.30
CA MET A 50 -7.17 -11.51 0.10
C MET A 50 -6.56 -12.05 1.38
N THR A 51 -6.98 -13.24 1.81
CA THR A 51 -6.42 -13.89 2.98
C THR A 51 -6.07 -15.34 2.68
N PRO A 52 -4.95 -15.84 3.22
CA PRO A 52 -4.67 -17.26 3.17
C PRO A 52 -5.71 -18.03 3.98
N THR A 53 -6.08 -19.22 3.52
CA THR A 53 -6.96 -20.12 4.24
C THR A 53 -6.33 -21.48 4.36
N VAL A 54 -6.55 -22.12 5.52
CA VAL A 54 -6.20 -23.51 5.76
C VAL A 54 -7.45 -24.23 6.24
N PHE A 55 -7.82 -25.29 5.56
CA PHE A 55 -9.04 -26.00 5.86
C PHE A 55 -9.10 -26.45 7.33
N GLY A 56 -10.18 -26.09 8.01
CA GLY A 56 -10.43 -26.46 9.40
C GLY A 56 -9.59 -25.72 10.46
N GLN A 57 -8.88 -24.64 10.09
CA GLN A 57 -8.10 -23.84 11.02
C GLN A 57 -8.56 -22.38 10.99
N ASP A 58 -8.70 -21.76 12.17
CA ASP A 58 -8.94 -20.31 12.33
C ASP A 58 -7.61 -19.62 12.63
N LEU A 59 -6.85 -19.33 11.56
CA LEU A 59 -5.57 -18.66 11.66
C LEU A 59 -5.75 -17.16 11.41
N LYS A 60 -4.82 -16.36 11.93
CA LYS A 60 -4.74 -14.91 11.68
C LYS A 60 -3.41 -14.59 11.02
N TRP A 61 -3.46 -13.76 9.99
CA TRP A 61 -2.35 -13.49 9.12
C TRP A 61 -1.87 -12.03 9.24
N PRO A 62 -0.57 -11.78 9.26
CA PRO A 62 -0.03 -10.43 9.18
C PRO A 62 -0.52 -9.75 7.90
N LEU A 63 -0.89 -8.48 8.01
CA LEU A 63 -1.51 -7.72 6.94
C LEU A 63 -0.51 -6.87 6.18
N ILE A 64 -0.61 -6.91 4.85
CA ILE A 64 -0.04 -5.91 3.96
C ILE A 64 -1.18 -5.04 3.42
N VAL A 65 -1.18 -3.78 3.77
CA VAL A 65 -2.04 -2.76 3.16
C VAL A 65 -1.33 -2.26 1.92
N TYR A 66 -1.88 -2.60 0.75
CA TYR A 66 -1.27 -2.27 -0.53
C TYR A 66 -1.97 -1.07 -1.17
N VAL A 67 -1.18 -0.07 -1.57
CA VAL A 67 -1.66 1.12 -2.26
C VAL A 67 -1.13 1.09 -3.69
N GLN A 68 -2.03 0.81 -4.64
CA GLN A 68 -1.70 0.72 -6.05
C GLN A 68 -1.37 2.08 -6.64
N GLY A 69 -0.30 2.13 -7.44
CA GLY A 69 0.05 3.28 -8.27
C GLY A 69 -0.97 3.53 -9.38
N SER A 70 -1.32 4.79 -9.58
CA SER A 70 -2.28 5.23 -10.61
C SER A 70 -2.02 6.67 -11.05
N SER A 71 -0.82 7.22 -10.77
CA SER A 71 -0.56 8.65 -10.90
C SER A 71 -1.56 9.51 -10.12
N TRP A 72 -2.00 9.02 -8.96
CA TRP A 72 -3.05 9.55 -8.09
C TRP A 72 -4.44 9.69 -8.75
N HIS A 73 -4.63 9.14 -9.97
CA HIS A 73 -5.93 9.04 -10.63
C HIS A 73 -6.70 7.80 -10.14
N LYS A 74 -7.83 7.54 -10.79
CA LYS A 74 -8.65 6.36 -10.50
C LYS A 74 -7.83 5.08 -10.66
N GLN A 75 -7.84 4.24 -9.63
CA GLN A 75 -7.16 2.96 -9.59
C GLN A 75 -7.95 1.85 -10.29
N ASN A 76 -7.25 0.82 -10.75
CA ASN A 76 -7.82 -0.47 -11.13
C ASN A 76 -7.41 -1.52 -10.08
N LEU A 77 -8.19 -1.64 -9.02
CA LEU A 77 -7.85 -2.48 -7.86
C LEU A 77 -7.67 -3.96 -8.19
N PHE A 78 -8.24 -4.42 -9.31
CA PHE A 78 -8.15 -5.82 -9.73
C PHE A 78 -6.86 -6.15 -10.48
N GLN A 79 -6.17 -5.15 -11.02
CA GLN A 79 -4.97 -5.36 -11.85
C GLN A 79 -3.84 -6.06 -11.08
N SER A 80 -3.66 -5.74 -9.82
CA SER A 80 -2.56 -6.27 -9.00
C SER A 80 -2.90 -7.58 -8.28
N LEU A 81 -4.17 -8.01 -8.28
CA LEU A 81 -4.62 -9.22 -7.57
C LEU A 81 -3.79 -10.48 -7.89
N PRO A 82 -3.54 -10.84 -9.19
CA PRO A 82 -2.82 -12.07 -9.49
C PRO A 82 -1.38 -12.09 -8.96
N THR A 83 -0.73 -10.92 -8.94
CA THR A 83 0.65 -10.79 -8.43
C THR A 83 0.68 -10.83 -6.90
N LEU A 84 -0.27 -10.15 -6.26
CA LEU A 84 -0.36 -10.06 -4.81
C LEU A 84 -0.86 -11.35 -4.16
N ALA A 85 -1.64 -12.17 -4.88
CA ALA A 85 -2.07 -13.50 -4.40
C ALA A 85 -0.88 -14.40 -4.00
N ARG A 86 0.29 -14.21 -4.63
CA ARG A 86 1.53 -14.91 -4.23
C ARG A 86 2.01 -14.59 -2.82
N MET A 87 1.58 -13.45 -2.26
CA MET A 87 1.88 -13.13 -0.86
C MET A 87 0.98 -13.92 0.09
N CYS A 88 -0.26 -14.23 -0.33
CA CYS A 88 -1.13 -15.13 0.42
C CYS A 88 -0.52 -16.52 0.50
N GLU A 89 0.08 -17.02 -0.58
CA GLU A 89 0.81 -18.31 -0.58
C GLU A 89 2.00 -18.33 0.41
N ARG A 90 2.45 -17.15 0.84
CA ARG A 90 3.52 -16.96 1.84
C ARG A 90 3.02 -16.63 3.23
N GLY A 91 1.71 -16.70 3.45
CA GLY A 91 1.11 -16.45 4.76
C GLY A 91 0.88 -14.99 5.13
N TYR A 92 0.62 -14.12 4.14
CA TYR A 92 0.24 -12.73 4.38
C TYR A 92 -1.18 -12.47 3.89
N ALA A 93 -1.98 -11.78 4.68
CA ALA A 93 -3.20 -11.16 4.20
C ALA A 93 -2.86 -9.88 3.43
N ILE A 94 -3.64 -9.55 2.40
CA ILE A 94 -3.46 -8.36 1.56
C ILE A 94 -4.76 -7.57 1.57
N ALA A 95 -4.69 -6.26 1.77
CA ALA A 95 -5.80 -5.35 1.53
C ALA A 95 -5.37 -4.28 0.52
N ILE A 96 -5.94 -4.31 -0.69
CA ILE A 96 -5.72 -3.29 -1.72
C ILE A 96 -6.69 -2.14 -1.45
N VAL A 97 -6.14 -0.93 -1.25
CA VAL A 97 -6.89 0.26 -0.85
C VAL A 97 -7.29 1.09 -2.06
N GLU A 98 -8.58 1.34 -2.22
CA GLU A 98 -9.06 2.43 -3.07
C GLU A 98 -8.89 3.76 -2.36
N HIS A 99 -8.36 4.76 -3.03
CA HIS A 99 -8.34 6.14 -2.55
C HIS A 99 -9.10 7.06 -3.50
N ARG A 100 -9.44 8.26 -3.05
CA ARG A 100 -9.96 9.30 -3.95
C ARG A 100 -8.91 9.66 -4.99
N GLU A 101 -9.35 9.78 -6.21
CA GLU A 101 -8.57 10.38 -7.29
C GLU A 101 -8.31 11.87 -7.02
N SER A 102 -7.16 12.36 -7.46
CA SER A 102 -6.72 13.73 -7.17
C SER A 102 -7.54 14.81 -7.87
N ASP A 103 -8.23 14.47 -8.96
CA ASP A 103 -9.21 15.34 -9.63
C ASP A 103 -10.53 15.49 -8.85
N LEU A 104 -10.90 14.50 -8.03
CA LEU A 104 -12.00 14.59 -7.08
C LEU A 104 -11.60 15.33 -5.80
N ALA A 105 -10.43 15.01 -5.27
CA ALA A 105 -9.91 15.59 -4.04
C ALA A 105 -8.37 15.63 -4.07
N PRO A 106 -7.76 16.83 -4.09
CA PRO A 106 -6.31 16.97 -4.12
C PRO A 106 -5.67 16.46 -2.83
N PHE A 107 -4.34 16.44 -2.79
CA PHE A 107 -3.57 16.15 -1.59
C PHE A 107 -4.08 17.00 -0.38
N PRO A 108 -4.22 16.43 0.81
CA PRO A 108 -3.75 15.11 1.26
C PRO A 108 -4.83 13.99 1.24
N ALA A 109 -5.85 14.09 0.41
CA ALA A 109 -6.99 13.17 0.42
C ALA A 109 -6.57 11.70 0.32
N GLN A 110 -5.61 11.36 -0.53
CA GLN A 110 -5.12 10.00 -0.75
C GLN A 110 -4.48 9.43 0.53
N VAL A 111 -3.72 10.27 1.25
CA VAL A 111 -3.09 9.88 2.52
C VAL A 111 -4.13 9.64 3.61
N ILE A 112 -5.14 10.51 3.69
CA ILE A 112 -6.26 10.36 4.63
C ILE A 112 -7.01 9.06 4.36
N ASP A 113 -7.30 8.75 3.10
CA ASP A 113 -8.02 7.53 2.72
C ASP A 113 -7.24 6.26 3.09
N VAL A 114 -5.92 6.24 2.85
CA VAL A 114 -5.05 5.13 3.30
C VAL A 114 -5.11 4.95 4.82
N LYS A 115 -5.07 6.04 5.58
CA LYS A 115 -5.16 5.99 7.05
C LYS A 115 -6.54 5.56 7.54
N THR A 116 -7.60 5.97 6.86
CA THR A 116 -8.97 5.49 7.15
C THR A 116 -9.06 3.98 6.95
N ALA A 117 -8.50 3.47 5.84
CA ALA A 117 -8.44 2.03 5.56
C ALA A 117 -7.69 1.26 6.65
N ILE A 118 -6.56 1.79 7.14
CA ILE A 118 -5.81 1.17 8.25
C ILE A 118 -6.68 1.08 9.51
N ARG A 119 -7.39 2.15 9.89
CA ARG A 119 -8.28 2.15 11.05
C ARG A 119 -9.43 1.17 10.88
N PHE A 120 -10.07 1.15 9.71
CA PHE A 120 -11.12 0.19 9.39
C PHE A 120 -10.62 -1.26 9.54
N LEU A 121 -9.44 -1.56 9.01
CA LEU A 121 -8.84 -2.90 9.07
C LEU A 121 -8.44 -3.29 10.49
N ARG A 122 -7.99 -2.36 11.33
CA ARG A 122 -7.75 -2.63 12.76
C ARG A 122 -9.03 -3.00 13.51
N LEU A 123 -10.15 -2.38 13.19
CA LEU A 123 -11.44 -2.67 13.84
C LEU A 123 -12.10 -3.94 13.30
N ASN A 124 -12.04 -4.15 11.99
CA ASN A 124 -12.85 -5.16 11.30
C ASN A 124 -12.02 -6.34 10.78
N GLY A 125 -10.69 -6.24 10.77
CA GLY A 125 -9.80 -7.21 10.12
C GLY A 125 -9.92 -8.65 10.65
N ARG A 126 -10.32 -8.82 11.90
CA ARG A 126 -10.57 -10.15 12.48
C ARG A 126 -11.64 -10.95 11.72
N SER A 127 -12.62 -10.28 11.13
CA SER A 127 -13.66 -10.90 10.29
C SER A 127 -13.11 -11.41 8.95
N TYR A 128 -11.89 -11.01 8.61
CA TYR A 128 -11.16 -11.40 7.40
C TYR A 128 -9.90 -12.20 7.74
N HIS A 129 -9.83 -12.81 8.92
CA HIS A 129 -8.67 -13.60 9.38
C HIS A 129 -7.35 -12.81 9.43
N ILE A 130 -7.42 -11.50 9.66
CA ILE A 130 -6.26 -10.61 9.75
C ILE A 130 -5.76 -10.49 11.18
N ASP A 131 -4.44 -10.56 11.38
CA ASP A 131 -3.76 -10.13 12.60
C ASP A 131 -3.66 -8.60 12.58
N THR A 132 -4.58 -7.95 13.29
CA THR A 132 -4.71 -6.49 13.29
C THR A 132 -3.59 -5.77 14.06
N ASP A 133 -2.70 -6.50 14.71
CA ASP A 133 -1.54 -5.95 15.42
C ASP A 133 -0.27 -5.94 14.54
N LYS A 134 -0.30 -6.61 13.37
CA LYS A 134 0.81 -6.71 12.42
C LYS A 134 0.40 -6.14 11.07
N ILE A 135 0.64 -4.86 10.86
CA ILE A 135 0.25 -4.13 9.66
C ILE A 135 1.46 -3.48 9.00
N SER A 136 1.71 -3.85 7.76
CA SER A 136 2.71 -3.24 6.89
C SER A 136 2.03 -2.43 5.78
N LEU A 137 2.64 -1.31 5.37
CA LEU A 137 2.25 -0.57 4.17
C LEU A 137 3.15 -0.95 3.01
N TRP A 138 2.57 -1.17 1.85
CA TRP A 138 3.31 -1.36 0.60
C TRP A 138 2.62 -0.59 -0.51
N GLY A 139 3.38 0.17 -1.27
CA GLY A 139 2.85 0.85 -2.44
C GLY A 139 3.84 0.83 -3.61
N ASP A 140 3.33 1.13 -4.79
CA ASP A 140 4.10 1.34 -6.00
C ASP A 140 3.80 2.72 -6.58
N SER A 141 4.80 3.41 -7.16
CA SER A 141 4.64 4.70 -7.84
C SER A 141 3.89 5.72 -6.94
N SER A 142 2.83 6.36 -7.43
CA SER A 142 1.98 7.27 -6.64
C SER A 142 1.35 6.64 -5.41
N GLY A 143 1.12 5.33 -5.43
CA GLY A 143 0.66 4.58 -4.26
C GLY A 143 1.74 4.49 -3.18
N ALA A 144 3.01 4.28 -3.57
CA ALA A 144 4.13 4.29 -2.65
C ALA A 144 4.33 5.67 -2.00
N HIS A 145 4.18 6.74 -2.77
CA HIS A 145 4.17 8.12 -2.25
C HIS A 145 3.12 8.31 -1.14
N SER A 146 1.87 7.88 -1.39
CA SER A 146 0.80 7.99 -0.40
C SER A 146 1.05 7.11 0.83
N ALA A 147 1.58 5.89 0.63
CA ALA A 147 1.98 4.97 1.69
C ALA A 147 3.12 5.53 2.55
N LEU A 148 4.15 6.12 1.93
CA LEU A 148 5.25 6.77 2.63
C LEU A 148 4.76 7.86 3.57
N ILE A 149 3.95 8.81 3.07
CA ILE A 149 3.44 9.91 3.89
C ILE A 149 2.52 9.37 5.00
N ALA A 150 1.65 8.41 4.68
CA ALA A 150 0.77 7.81 5.68
C ALA A 150 1.54 7.12 6.80
N GLY A 151 2.55 6.31 6.48
CA GLY A 151 3.35 5.59 7.45
C GLY A 151 4.29 6.49 8.24
N ILE A 152 5.00 7.41 7.58
CA ILE A 152 5.92 8.37 8.23
C ILE A 152 5.15 9.29 9.18
N THR A 153 3.98 9.78 8.79
CA THR A 153 3.19 10.67 9.65
C THR A 153 2.40 9.92 10.73
N GLY A 154 2.19 8.61 10.59
CA GLY A 154 1.56 7.77 11.61
C GLY A 154 0.35 8.44 12.28
N ASN A 155 0.36 8.52 13.62
CA ASN A 155 -0.73 9.10 14.40
C ASN A 155 -0.65 10.63 14.58
N THR A 156 0.15 11.36 13.80
CA THR A 156 0.43 12.78 14.09
C THR A 156 -0.14 13.77 13.08
N LYS A 157 -0.30 13.40 11.81
CA LYS A 157 -0.71 14.33 10.75
C LYS A 157 -1.62 13.65 9.73
N TYR A 158 -2.44 14.42 9.03
CA TYR A 158 -3.39 13.90 8.04
C TYR A 158 -4.28 12.78 8.60
N LEU A 159 -4.80 12.99 9.80
CA LEU A 159 -5.63 12.01 10.48
C LEU A 159 -7.05 12.03 9.92
N PRO A 160 -7.65 10.86 9.66
CA PRO A 160 -9.06 10.78 9.32
C PRO A 160 -9.93 11.16 10.54
N GLU A 161 -11.15 11.60 10.28
CA GLU A 161 -12.15 11.88 11.32
C GLU A 161 -12.73 10.57 11.90
N GLU A 162 -12.80 9.53 11.08
CA GLU A 162 -13.33 8.24 11.47
C GLU A 162 -12.41 7.56 12.49
N TYR A 163 -13.01 6.99 13.52
CA TYR A 163 -12.33 6.17 14.55
C TYR A 163 -11.08 6.85 15.14
N PRO A 164 -11.21 8.07 15.70
CA PRO A 164 -10.05 8.88 16.13
C PRO A 164 -9.17 8.21 17.20
N GLU A 165 -9.74 7.27 17.96
CA GLU A 165 -9.06 6.49 18.99
C GLU A 165 -8.22 5.32 18.41
N VAL A 166 -8.40 4.97 17.13
CA VAL A 166 -7.72 3.86 16.50
C VAL A 166 -6.42 4.33 15.84
N SER A 167 -5.35 3.60 16.11
CA SER A 167 -4.02 3.92 15.56
C SER A 167 -3.97 3.77 14.04
N THR A 168 -3.28 4.70 13.37
CA THR A 168 -2.86 4.62 11.96
C THR A 168 -1.40 4.21 11.80
N GLY A 169 -0.70 3.90 12.89
CA GLY A 169 0.69 3.44 12.87
C GLY A 169 0.84 2.09 12.17
N VAL A 170 2.01 1.84 11.59
CA VAL A 170 2.34 0.60 10.89
C VAL A 170 3.72 0.12 11.29
N ASP A 171 4.00 -1.18 11.09
CA ASP A 171 5.26 -1.81 11.52
C ASP A 171 6.39 -1.59 10.53
N CYS A 172 6.09 -1.48 9.23
CA CYS A 172 7.08 -1.16 8.20
C CYS A 172 6.41 -0.62 6.92
N ILE A 173 7.24 -0.06 6.04
CA ILE A 173 6.81 0.49 4.75
C ILE A 173 7.66 -0.15 3.66
N VAL A 174 7.02 -0.53 2.55
CA VAL A 174 7.69 -0.94 1.32
C VAL A 174 7.39 0.10 0.24
N ASP A 175 8.42 0.77 -0.19
CA ASP A 175 8.39 1.79 -1.25
C ASP A 175 8.91 1.21 -2.56
N TRP A 176 8.02 0.99 -3.51
CA TRP A 176 8.40 0.68 -4.87
C TRP A 176 8.33 1.93 -5.74
N PHE A 177 9.52 2.47 -6.06
CA PHE A 177 9.70 3.62 -6.97
C PHE A 177 8.70 4.78 -6.73
N GLY A 178 8.41 5.09 -5.47
CA GLY A 178 7.57 6.22 -5.11
C GLY A 178 8.27 7.56 -5.40
N PRO A 179 7.56 8.55 -5.96
CA PRO A 179 8.08 9.91 -6.01
C PRO A 179 8.23 10.47 -4.59
N THR A 180 9.30 11.23 -4.38
CA THR A 180 9.64 11.84 -3.08
C THR A 180 9.56 13.35 -3.15
N ASP A 181 10.42 13.96 -3.95
CA ASP A 181 10.47 15.40 -4.16
C ASP A 181 10.02 15.71 -5.59
N LEU A 182 8.77 16.15 -5.72
CA LEU A 182 8.17 16.42 -7.02
C LEU A 182 8.87 17.58 -7.74
N MET A 183 9.40 18.60 -7.01
CA MET A 183 10.17 19.67 -7.61
C MET A 183 11.52 19.20 -8.15
N ALA A 184 12.17 18.26 -7.46
CA ALA A 184 13.40 17.64 -7.95
C ALA A 184 13.11 16.69 -9.13
N ALA A 185 11.94 16.05 -9.19
CA ALA A 185 11.55 15.21 -10.32
C ALA A 185 11.45 15.99 -11.63
N VAL A 186 10.93 17.23 -11.61
CA VAL A 186 10.81 18.12 -12.78
C VAL A 186 12.17 18.36 -13.45
N GLN A 187 13.26 18.33 -12.69
CA GLN A 187 14.61 18.62 -13.19
C GLN A 187 15.25 17.43 -13.92
N HIS A 188 14.61 16.26 -13.94
CA HIS A 188 15.12 15.05 -14.56
C HIS A 188 14.32 14.67 -15.80
N PRO A 189 14.99 14.08 -16.81
CA PRO A 189 14.29 13.58 -18.00
C PRO A 189 13.29 12.49 -17.61
N ALA A 190 12.05 12.65 -18.05
CA ALA A 190 10.99 11.66 -17.93
C ALA A 190 10.13 11.66 -19.19
N VAL A 191 9.40 10.58 -19.43
CA VAL A 191 8.48 10.48 -20.59
C VAL A 191 7.12 11.11 -20.31
N ILE A 192 6.89 11.59 -19.08
CA ILE A 192 5.68 12.31 -18.67
C ILE A 192 6.04 13.72 -18.20
N ASP A 193 5.09 14.61 -18.34
CA ASP A 193 5.17 15.94 -17.76
C ASP A 193 4.94 15.86 -16.24
N HIS A 194 5.82 16.51 -15.46
CA HIS A 194 5.72 16.57 -14.00
C HIS A 194 5.31 17.95 -13.48
N ASP A 195 5.36 19.01 -14.31
CA ASP A 195 5.23 20.39 -13.82
C ASP A 195 3.87 21.02 -14.10
N SER A 196 3.29 20.81 -15.30
CA SER A 196 2.10 21.55 -15.70
C SER A 196 0.89 21.31 -14.78
N SER A 197 -0.06 22.24 -14.80
CA SER A 197 -1.32 22.12 -14.04
C SER A 197 -2.18 20.91 -14.43
N THR A 198 -1.92 20.32 -15.59
CA THR A 198 -2.60 19.11 -16.09
C THR A 198 -1.76 17.85 -15.94
N SER A 199 -0.53 17.99 -15.45
CA SER A 199 0.30 16.82 -15.09
C SER A 199 -0.31 16.07 -13.89
N PRO A 200 0.00 14.77 -13.70
CA PRO A 200 -0.46 14.05 -12.52
C PRO A 200 -0.12 14.76 -11.21
N ALA A 201 1.09 15.31 -11.10
CA ALA A 201 1.54 16.04 -9.92
C ALA A 201 0.84 17.39 -9.77
N GLY A 202 0.59 18.10 -10.89
CA GLY A 202 -0.19 19.33 -10.89
C GLY A 202 -1.64 19.11 -10.44
N ILE A 203 -2.29 18.03 -10.90
CA ILE A 203 -3.65 17.68 -10.47
C ILE A 203 -3.64 17.29 -8.98
N LEU A 204 -2.59 16.60 -8.50
CA LEU A 204 -2.44 16.26 -7.08
C LEU A 204 -2.49 17.49 -6.18
N ILE A 205 -1.94 18.63 -6.60
CA ILE A 205 -1.95 19.89 -5.85
C ILE A 205 -3.12 20.82 -6.25
N GLY A 206 -4.15 20.27 -6.86
CA GLY A 206 -5.39 21.01 -7.17
C GLY A 206 -5.42 21.71 -8.53
N GLY A 207 -4.75 21.16 -9.56
CA GLY A 207 -4.76 21.66 -10.93
C GLY A 207 -3.86 22.90 -11.12
N LYS A 208 -2.68 22.88 -10.50
CA LYS A 208 -1.71 23.98 -10.49
C LYS A 208 -0.37 23.53 -11.06
N SER A 209 0.40 24.47 -11.66
CA SER A 209 1.81 24.21 -11.99
C SER A 209 2.64 24.10 -10.72
N LEU A 210 3.54 23.13 -10.65
CA LEU A 210 4.40 22.95 -9.49
C LEU A 210 5.35 24.12 -9.30
N HIS A 211 5.88 24.63 -10.41
CA HIS A 211 6.84 25.73 -10.40
C HIS A 211 6.23 27.03 -9.84
N ASP A 212 4.96 27.30 -10.16
CA ASP A 212 4.27 28.52 -9.72
C ASP A 212 3.71 28.40 -8.29
N HIS A 213 3.60 27.17 -7.74
CA HIS A 213 2.97 26.89 -6.44
C HIS A 213 3.82 25.96 -5.56
N PRO A 214 5.11 26.29 -5.31
CA PRO A 214 5.98 25.43 -4.51
C PRO A 214 5.49 25.22 -3.07
N GLU A 215 4.69 26.14 -2.53
CA GLU A 215 4.07 26.02 -1.20
C GLU A 215 3.04 24.89 -1.12
N ASP A 216 2.33 24.60 -2.21
CA ASP A 216 1.38 23.48 -2.30
C ASP A 216 2.12 22.15 -2.57
N VAL A 217 3.29 22.21 -3.22
CA VAL A 217 4.14 21.04 -3.47
C VAL A 217 4.88 20.59 -2.21
N TYR A 218 5.38 21.54 -1.40
CA TYR A 218 6.20 21.24 -0.22
C TYR A 218 5.61 20.15 0.70
N PRO A 219 4.32 20.18 1.10
CA PRO A 219 3.75 19.18 1.98
C PRO A 219 3.55 17.81 1.33
N THR A 220 3.69 17.68 0.01
CA THR A 220 3.63 16.38 -0.69
C THR A 220 4.93 15.59 -0.58
N ASN A 221 6.04 16.23 -0.18
CA ASN A 221 7.32 15.55 -0.03
C ASN A 221 7.35 14.74 1.28
N PRO A 222 7.45 13.39 1.26
CA PRO A 222 7.50 12.57 2.48
C PRO A 222 8.66 12.94 3.42
N VAL A 223 9.78 13.45 2.88
CA VAL A 223 10.96 13.82 3.67
C VAL A 223 10.67 14.95 4.67
N VAL A 224 9.82 15.92 4.29
CA VAL A 224 9.49 17.06 5.18
C VAL A 224 8.67 16.65 6.42
N HIS A 225 8.20 15.41 6.46
CA HIS A 225 7.46 14.84 7.58
C HIS A 225 8.31 14.01 8.51
N LEU A 226 9.55 13.71 8.13
CA LEU A 226 10.51 13.02 8.99
C LEU A 226 10.89 13.94 10.17
N GLN A 227 10.99 13.36 11.36
CA GLN A 227 11.34 14.07 12.59
C GLN A 227 12.41 13.29 13.34
N PRO A 228 13.52 13.95 13.76
CA PRO A 228 14.63 13.27 14.43
C PRO A 228 14.27 12.66 15.80
N ASP A 229 13.25 13.21 16.44
CA ASP A 229 12.78 12.82 17.77
C ASP A 229 11.63 11.79 17.75
N ARG A 230 11.22 11.38 16.55
CA ARG A 230 10.17 10.38 16.35
C ARG A 230 10.69 9.19 15.58
N GLU A 231 10.43 8.01 16.11
CA GLU A 231 10.71 6.76 15.42
C GLU A 231 9.92 6.66 14.10
N THR A 232 10.64 6.48 13.01
CA THR A 232 10.08 6.21 11.68
C THR A 232 10.05 4.69 11.49
N PRO A 233 8.95 4.10 11.03
CA PRO A 233 8.92 2.68 10.70
C PRO A 233 10.05 2.31 9.72
N PRO A 234 10.65 1.12 9.80
CA PRO A 234 11.60 0.65 8.79
C PRO A 234 11.04 0.76 7.38
N ILE A 235 11.84 1.27 6.44
CA ILE A 235 11.43 1.46 5.04
C ILE A 235 12.33 0.63 4.13
N LEU A 236 11.72 -0.26 3.34
CA LEU A 236 12.39 -0.94 2.21
C LEU A 236 12.15 -0.13 0.94
N ILE A 237 13.22 0.34 0.30
CA ILE A 237 13.16 1.14 -0.93
C ILE A 237 13.62 0.28 -2.10
N MET A 238 12.83 0.21 -3.17
CA MET A 238 13.15 -0.53 -4.39
C MET A 238 12.85 0.32 -5.62
N HIS A 239 13.84 0.46 -6.53
CA HIS A 239 13.71 1.31 -7.71
C HIS A 239 14.55 0.80 -8.89
N GLY A 240 14.01 0.84 -10.09
CA GLY A 240 14.76 0.54 -11.31
C GLY A 240 15.65 1.71 -11.71
N GLY A 241 16.97 1.45 -11.90
CA GLY A 241 17.91 2.52 -12.24
C GLY A 241 17.71 3.18 -13.61
N ARG A 242 16.72 2.74 -14.41
CA ARG A 242 16.34 3.29 -15.73
C ARG A 242 14.83 3.57 -15.81
N ASP A 243 14.22 3.90 -14.70
CA ASP A 243 12.79 4.20 -14.67
C ASP A 243 12.50 5.45 -15.53
N PRO A 244 11.64 5.34 -16.56
CA PRO A 244 11.34 6.44 -17.45
C PRO A 244 10.22 7.35 -16.96
N LEU A 245 9.53 6.96 -15.88
CA LEU A 245 8.36 7.67 -15.33
C LEU A 245 8.70 8.39 -14.04
N VAL A 246 9.28 7.67 -13.08
CA VAL A 246 9.72 8.23 -11.80
C VAL A 246 11.25 8.22 -11.78
N PRO A 247 11.91 9.39 -11.82
CA PRO A 247 13.36 9.44 -11.85
C PRO A 247 13.99 8.75 -10.64
N PHE A 248 15.05 7.95 -10.85
CA PHE A 248 15.73 7.17 -9.79
C PHE A 248 16.23 8.04 -8.62
N ASN A 249 16.52 9.33 -8.87
CA ASN A 249 16.92 10.27 -7.82
C ASN A 249 15.87 10.41 -6.72
N GLN A 250 14.60 10.10 -6.96
CA GLN A 250 13.53 10.19 -5.98
C GLN A 250 13.80 9.22 -4.81
N SER A 251 14.16 7.98 -5.09
CA SER A 251 14.59 7.03 -4.05
C SER A 251 15.92 7.42 -3.39
N CYS A 252 16.85 8.02 -4.14
CA CYS A 252 18.09 8.53 -3.56
C CYS A 252 17.85 9.64 -2.54
N ILE A 253 16.94 10.58 -2.83
CA ILE A 253 16.57 11.68 -1.94
C ILE A 253 15.99 11.10 -0.63
N LEU A 254 15.04 10.17 -0.74
CA LEU A 254 14.45 9.53 0.44
C LEU A 254 15.51 8.81 1.28
N TYR A 255 16.32 7.96 0.65
CA TYR A 255 17.37 7.18 1.32
C TYR A 255 18.37 8.05 2.09
N LEU A 256 18.92 9.09 1.42
CA LEU A 256 19.88 9.99 2.04
C LEU A 256 19.26 10.78 3.20
N SER A 257 18.00 11.20 3.06
CA SER A 257 17.29 11.92 4.13
C SER A 257 17.07 11.05 5.36
N LEU A 258 16.75 9.76 5.16
CA LEU A 258 16.60 8.81 6.26
C LEU A 258 17.91 8.58 7.01
N ILE A 259 19.06 8.47 6.30
CA ILE A 259 20.38 8.33 6.94
C ILE A 259 20.72 9.58 7.76
N HIS A 260 20.53 10.78 7.20
CA HIS A 260 20.85 12.03 7.89
C HIS A 260 20.05 12.24 9.17
N ILE A 261 18.80 11.75 9.20
CA ILE A 261 17.96 11.85 10.39
C ILE A 261 18.36 10.80 11.44
N SER A 262 18.75 9.61 11.00
CA SER A 262 19.16 8.52 11.91
C SER A 262 20.55 8.73 12.52
N GLU A 263 21.44 9.46 11.83
CA GLU A 263 22.82 9.69 12.24
C GLU A 263 23.19 11.20 12.29
N PRO A 264 22.49 12.04 13.07
CA PRO A 264 22.71 13.50 13.05
C PRO A 264 24.07 13.94 13.58
N THR A 265 24.94 13.02 14.06
CA THR A 265 26.17 13.35 14.81
C THR A 265 27.44 12.62 14.35
N ARG A 266 27.49 12.05 13.15
CA ARG A 266 28.80 11.65 12.60
C ARG A 266 29.46 12.87 11.95
N PRO A 267 30.57 13.43 12.59
CA PRO A 267 31.36 14.50 11.99
C PRO A 267 32.10 14.03 10.75
#